data_5a599c38d60c6f1721b152261fed3902
#
_entry.id   5a599c38d60c6f1721b152261fed3902
#
_cell.length_a   1.000
_cell.length_b   1.000
_cell.length_c   1.000
_cell.angle_alpha   90.00
_cell.angle_beta   90.00
_cell.angle_gamma   90.00
#
_symmetry.space_group_name_H-M   'P 1'
#
loop_
_entity.id
_entity.type
_entity.pdbx_description
1 polymer ?
#
loop_
_entity_poly.entity_id
_entity_poly.type
_entity_poly.pdbx_seq_one_letter_code
_entity_poly.pdbx_strand_id
1 'polypeptide(L)'
;MADLKKELNSGKISKIRPFGEELQHGLENARIHSGYAYWVEEDYCSLPLAMERKSVLDRYFEDITVERIESQEEGWNRIKDRPMLWK
;
A
#
# COMPACT_ATOMS: atom_id res chain seq x y z
N MET A 1 -11.17 -2.60 7.61
CA MET A 1 -9.79 -3.13 7.47
C MET A 1 -9.67 -4.64 7.70
N ALA A 2 -10.60 -5.25 8.42
CA ALA A 2 -10.56 -6.70 8.62
C ALA A 2 -10.61 -7.48 7.30
N ASP A 3 -11.41 -7.03 6.35
CA ASP A 3 -11.51 -7.68 5.03
C ASP A 3 -10.22 -7.55 4.23
N LEU A 4 -9.56 -6.40 4.31
CA LEU A 4 -8.26 -6.21 3.66
C LEU A 4 -7.22 -7.14 4.27
N LYS A 5 -7.20 -7.28 5.59
CA LYS A 5 -6.29 -8.18 6.28
C LYS A 5 -6.49 -9.63 5.82
N LYS A 6 -7.74 -10.06 5.65
CA LYS A 6 -8.04 -11.40 5.14
C LYS A 6 -7.52 -11.59 3.71
N GLU A 7 -7.69 -10.60 2.85
CA GLU A 7 -7.17 -10.69 1.48
C GLU A 7 -5.65 -10.77 1.45
N LEU A 8 -4.97 -10.01 2.30
CA LEU A 8 -3.52 -10.09 2.42
C LEU A 8 -3.07 -11.47 2.87
N ASN A 9 -3.71 -12.00 3.91
CA ASN A 9 -3.34 -13.29 4.48
C ASN A 9 -3.63 -14.46 3.54
N SER A 10 -4.64 -14.33 2.67
CA SER A 10 -5.01 -15.38 1.73
C SER A 10 -4.12 -15.46 0.49
N GLY A 11 -3.29 -14.44 0.26
CA GLY A 11 -2.46 -14.36 -0.92
C GLY A 11 -3.16 -13.86 -2.18
N LYS A 12 -4.40 -13.44 -2.09
CA LYS A 12 -5.14 -12.95 -3.26
C LYS A 12 -4.49 -11.72 -3.89
N ILE A 13 -4.01 -10.82 -3.07
CA ILE A 13 -3.37 -9.58 -3.55
C ILE A 13 -2.02 -9.89 -4.18
N SER A 14 -1.19 -10.71 -3.53
CA SER A 14 0.15 -11.00 -4.03
C SER A 14 0.13 -11.71 -5.40
N LYS A 15 -0.96 -12.37 -5.75
CA LYS A 15 -1.10 -13.06 -7.03
C LYS A 15 -1.48 -12.15 -8.19
N ILE A 16 -1.91 -10.93 -7.91
CA ILE A 16 -2.30 -9.98 -8.97
C ILE A 16 -1.04 -9.48 -9.69
N ARG A 17 -1.01 -9.59 -11.00
CA ARG A 17 0.13 -9.13 -11.79
C ARG A 17 -0.17 -7.78 -12.45
N PRO A 18 0.82 -6.91 -12.61
CA PRO A 18 2.23 -7.03 -12.18
C PRO A 18 2.53 -6.53 -10.78
N PHE A 19 1.58 -5.91 -10.10
CA PHE A 19 1.81 -5.12 -8.88
C PHE A 19 1.59 -5.86 -7.55
N GLY A 20 1.00 -7.05 -7.60
CA GLY A 20 0.49 -7.71 -6.40
C GLY A 20 1.50 -7.93 -5.28
N GLU A 21 2.70 -8.39 -5.59
CA GLU A 21 3.71 -8.64 -4.58
C GLU A 21 4.19 -7.34 -3.91
N GLU A 22 4.40 -6.29 -4.71
CA GLU A 22 4.81 -4.99 -4.17
C GLU A 22 3.71 -4.38 -3.32
N LEU A 23 2.46 -4.46 -3.79
CA LEU A 23 1.33 -3.95 -3.03
C LEU A 23 1.16 -4.70 -1.72
N GLN A 24 1.26 -6.03 -1.75
CA GLN A 24 1.17 -6.86 -0.55
C GLN A 24 2.23 -6.45 0.46
N HIS A 25 3.49 -6.36 0.02
CA HIS A 25 4.59 -5.97 0.89
C HIS A 25 4.35 -4.58 1.51
N GLY A 26 3.95 -3.62 0.67
CA GLY A 26 3.66 -2.27 1.14
C GLY A 26 2.57 -2.26 2.19
N LEU A 27 1.45 -2.91 1.93
CA LEU A 27 0.32 -2.94 2.84
C LEU A 27 0.64 -3.68 4.15
N GLU A 28 1.39 -4.77 4.08
CA GLU A 28 1.80 -5.50 5.29
C GLU A 28 2.68 -4.67 6.21
N ASN A 29 3.42 -3.72 5.66
CA ASN A 29 4.31 -2.86 6.41
C ASN A 29 3.77 -1.44 6.58
N ALA A 30 2.50 -1.21 6.23
CA ALA A 30 1.90 0.12 6.29
C ALA A 30 1.91 0.70 7.70
N ARG A 31 1.99 2.02 7.75
CA ARG A 31 1.96 2.78 9.01
C ARG A 31 0.66 3.57 9.08
N ILE A 32 0.26 3.94 10.29
CA ILE A 32 -0.93 4.75 10.51
C ILE A 32 -0.58 6.05 11.24
N HIS A 33 -1.20 7.15 10.81
CA HIS A 33 -1.04 8.44 11.45
C HIS A 33 -2.23 9.32 11.12
N SER A 34 -2.87 9.89 12.13
CA SER A 34 -4.02 10.80 11.99
C SER A 34 -5.14 10.25 11.10
N GLY A 35 -5.39 8.94 11.17
CA GLY A 35 -6.45 8.30 10.41
C GLY A 35 -6.06 7.92 8.98
N TYR A 36 -4.84 8.21 8.55
CA TYR A 36 -4.34 7.83 7.23
C TYR A 36 -3.36 6.67 7.31
N ALA A 37 -3.43 5.77 6.33
CA ALA A 37 -2.47 4.71 6.17
C ALA A 37 -1.38 5.14 5.18
N TYR A 38 -0.13 4.82 5.49
CA TYR A 38 1.03 5.18 4.67
C TYR A 38 1.83 3.94 4.35
N TRP A 39 2.19 3.79 3.09
CA TRP A 39 3.10 2.73 2.67
C TRP A 39 3.91 3.18 1.46
N VAL A 40 4.91 2.39 1.11
CA VAL A 40 5.80 2.67 -0.02
C VAL A 40 5.72 1.49 -0.98
N GLU A 41 5.62 1.77 -2.27
CA GLU A 41 5.66 0.72 -3.28
C GLU A 41 6.20 1.24 -4.62
N GLU A 42 6.58 0.33 -5.49
CA GLU A 42 7.00 0.65 -6.83
C GLU A 42 5.78 0.86 -7.71
N ASP A 43 5.84 1.90 -8.55
CA ASP A 43 4.73 2.28 -9.43
C ASP A 43 4.91 1.64 -10.81
N TYR A 44 3.92 0.85 -11.21
CA TYR A 44 3.91 0.17 -12.51
C TYR A 44 3.01 0.85 -13.53
N CYS A 45 2.38 1.96 -13.18
CA CYS A 45 1.37 2.60 -14.01
C CYS A 45 1.81 3.97 -14.47
N SER A 46 1.35 4.40 -15.66
CA SER A 46 1.57 5.77 -16.14
C SER A 46 0.82 6.78 -15.26
N LEU A 47 -0.39 6.43 -14.79
CA LEU A 47 -1.06 7.15 -13.72
C LEU A 47 -0.74 6.43 -12.42
N PRO A 48 -0.17 7.13 -11.41
CA PRO A 48 0.26 6.48 -10.18
C PRO A 48 -0.81 5.61 -9.54
N LEU A 49 -0.48 4.35 -9.30
CA LEU A 49 -1.33 3.36 -8.67
C LEU A 49 -2.68 3.10 -9.34
N ALA A 50 -2.81 3.41 -10.65
CA ALA A 50 -4.11 3.27 -11.34
C ALA A 50 -4.67 1.86 -11.26
N MET A 51 -3.85 0.83 -11.50
CA MET A 51 -4.30 -0.56 -11.42
C MET A 51 -4.59 -0.99 -9.99
N GLU A 52 -3.73 -0.62 -9.05
CA GLU A 52 -3.89 -0.93 -7.63
C GLU A 52 -5.17 -0.31 -7.08
N ARG A 53 -5.44 0.95 -7.42
CA ARG A 53 -6.65 1.64 -6.96
C ARG A 53 -7.90 0.94 -7.46
N LYS A 54 -7.95 0.65 -8.76
CA LYS A 54 -9.13 0.02 -9.35
C LYS A 54 -9.35 -1.40 -8.82
N SER A 55 -8.28 -2.16 -8.66
CA SER A 55 -8.38 -3.57 -8.28
C SER A 55 -8.58 -3.79 -6.79
N VAL A 56 -7.97 -2.96 -5.95
CA VAL A 56 -7.91 -3.18 -4.50
C VAL A 56 -8.22 -1.93 -3.70
N LEU A 57 -7.43 -0.86 -3.90
CA LEU A 57 -7.37 0.25 -2.96
C LEU A 57 -8.67 1.04 -2.82
N ASP A 58 -9.39 1.24 -3.92
CA ASP A 58 -10.64 2.01 -3.88
C ASP A 58 -11.73 1.34 -3.05
N ARG A 59 -11.60 0.04 -2.76
CA ARG A 59 -12.55 -0.67 -1.89
C ARG A 59 -12.31 -0.41 -0.41
N TYR A 60 -11.10 -0.01 -0.04
CA TYR A 60 -10.68 0.09 1.37
C TYR A 60 -10.24 1.48 1.80
N PHE A 61 -9.88 2.33 0.85
CA PHE A 61 -9.31 3.65 1.15
C PHE A 61 -10.00 4.77 0.39
N GLU A 62 -10.09 5.94 1.03
CA GLU A 62 -10.57 7.18 0.41
C GLU A 62 -9.42 8.19 0.36
N ASP A 63 -9.56 9.18 -0.49
CA ASP A 63 -8.61 10.30 -0.59
C ASP A 63 -7.16 9.82 -0.78
N ILE A 64 -6.98 8.87 -1.68
CA ILE A 64 -5.66 8.32 -1.96
C ILE A 64 -4.81 9.36 -2.69
N THR A 65 -3.64 9.66 -2.12
CA THR A 65 -2.66 10.55 -2.74
C THR A 65 -1.34 9.82 -2.91
N VAL A 66 -0.60 10.19 -3.95
CA VAL A 66 0.68 9.56 -4.26
C VAL A 66 1.75 10.63 -4.37
N GLU A 67 2.87 10.41 -3.69
CA GLU A 67 4.03 11.28 -3.77
C GLU A 67 5.21 10.47 -4.32
N ARG A 68 5.89 11.02 -5.32
CA ARG A 68 7.07 10.38 -5.88
C ARG A 68 8.28 10.64 -4.99
N ILE A 69 9.07 9.60 -4.79
CA ILE A 69 10.30 9.67 -3.99
C ILE A 69 11.43 9.05 -4.80
N GLU A 70 12.68 9.34 -4.43
CA GLU A 70 13.83 8.87 -5.19
C GLU A 70 14.10 7.37 -5.01
N SER A 71 13.76 6.83 -3.83
CA SER A 71 13.95 5.41 -3.55
C SER A 71 12.95 4.92 -2.51
N GLN A 72 12.74 3.62 -2.49
CA GLN A 72 11.88 3.01 -1.46
C GLN A 72 12.47 3.21 -0.07
N GLU A 73 13.79 3.17 0.06
CA GLU A 73 14.45 3.41 1.34
C GLU A 73 14.11 4.80 1.89
N GLU A 74 14.15 5.83 1.04
CA GLU A 74 13.75 7.17 1.45
C GLU A 74 12.31 7.20 1.95
N GLY A 75 11.41 6.54 1.21
CA GLY A 75 9.99 6.50 1.59
C GLY A 75 9.78 5.85 2.95
N TRP A 76 10.36 4.68 3.17
CA TRP A 76 10.25 3.99 4.45
C TRP A 76 10.87 4.78 5.58
N ASN A 77 11.97 5.48 5.34
CA ASN A 77 12.60 6.34 6.36
C ASN A 77 11.68 7.48 6.81
N ARG A 78 10.81 7.97 5.92
CA ARG A 78 9.86 9.03 6.28
C ARG A 78 8.75 8.55 7.21
N ILE A 79 8.39 7.26 7.15
CA ILE A 79 7.22 6.74 7.88
C ILE A 79 7.55 5.68 8.93
N LYS A 80 8.78 5.20 8.99
CA LYS A 80 9.15 4.08 9.88
C LYS A 80 8.88 4.31 11.36
N ASP A 81 8.87 5.56 11.80
CA ASP A 81 8.64 5.90 13.20
C ASP A 81 7.16 5.95 13.59
N ARG A 82 6.27 5.83 12.62
CA ARG A 82 4.84 5.81 12.86
C ARG A 82 4.37 4.41 13.25
N PRO A 83 3.30 4.30 14.04
CA PRO A 83 2.78 2.97 14.41
C PRO A 83 2.40 2.13 13.20
N MET A 84 2.55 0.81 13.33
CA MET A 84 2.08 -0.12 12.30
C MET A 84 0.56 -0.08 12.18
N LEU A 85 0.06 -0.18 10.95
CA LEU A 85 -1.38 -0.27 10.70
C LEU A 85 -1.95 -1.57 11.29
N TRP A 86 -1.22 -2.66 11.12
CA TRP A 86 -1.61 -3.98 11.61
C TRP A 86 -0.94 -4.27 12.94
N LYS A 87 -1.75 -4.54 13.93
CA LYS A 87 -1.23 -4.91 15.25
C LYS A 87 -1.63 -6.32 15.60
#